data_0fcd8830042c18bb8d1c106ab03e8df4
#
_entry.id   0fcd8830042c18bb8d1c106ab03e8df4
#
_cell.length_a   1.000
_cell.length_b   1.000
_cell.length_c   1.000
_cell.angle_alpha   90.00
_cell.angle_beta   90.00
_cell.angle_gamma   90.00
#
_symmetry.space_group_name_H-M   'P 1'
#
loop_
_entity.id
_entity.type
_entity.pdbx_description
1 polymer ?
#
loop_
_entity_poly.entity_id
_entity_poly.type
_entity_poly.pdbx_seq_one_letter_code
_entity_poly.pdbx_strand_id
1 'polypeptide(L)'
;MNRYLSPAIRGSRRAFTLTLLLGLTVLLFPPGLRAADAFRFAWLSDTHVGSANAAEDLRAAVRDLNALPGVQFVVLSGDITEYGSREQLTLVKDILADLQVPYHLIPGNHDTKWSESGATDFPRVFGADRFVFDHGGYRFIGMHQGPLMKMGDGHFAPQDLRWLDETLAQLPAPRQPIVFITHYPLDDGIANWFEVVDRLKKVNTQVVLVGHGHSNRKMNYEGLPGVMGRSNLRAGQPAGGFTVVDVTENAMTFSEHIHGRTTGHPWHTVALGARDYTGDTNRYPRPDYSVNQAYPHVRPRWQHVTGFTIASTPALWRQLAIVGDASGTVYAFALNSGKIRWQFKTQDAVYTTPDVAGDTVVFASADGGVYALRAANGRLRWKHQTDRPIVACPRIAGDVVYVGSSEGKFRALNLADGRLLWEYDGVEGFVETRPLVHDQKVIFGAWSCCLYALDTRTGQLVWSWHGDKPGTLLSPAAVWPVTAHGKVFIVAPDRKMTALEARTGRQIWRTGDYVVRESIGLSEDRERFYVRAMNDFFYAFATRPDQPEKVWATNAKFGYDINSAMLVEKEGVLFYGTKNGLLFALDARTGAVRWQHKLGTGVMNTVVPLNAHRVLTTDFDGRVALIEARP
;
A
#
# COMPACT_ATOMS: atom_id res chain seq x y z
N MET A 1 -19.55 -14.40 69.36
CA MET A 1 -19.72 -13.83 70.72
C MET A 1 -20.55 -12.57 70.57
N ASN A 2 -21.77 -12.73 70.96
CA ASN A 2 -22.58 -11.84 71.82
C ASN A 2 -22.69 -10.34 71.41
N ARG A 3 -23.81 -9.90 71.15
CA ARG A 3 -25.18 -9.78 71.68
C ARG A 3 -25.56 -8.29 71.79
N TYR A 4 -26.71 -7.90 71.18
CA TYR A 4 -27.90 -7.26 71.77
C TYR A 4 -27.72 -5.81 72.26
N LEU A 5 -28.61 -4.84 72.09
CA LEU A 5 -30.07 -4.78 72.17
C LEU A 5 -30.56 -3.40 71.68
N SER A 6 -31.70 -3.37 71.06
CA SER A 6 -32.64 -2.27 71.07
C SER A 6 -33.36 -2.20 72.43
N PRO A 7 -34.04 -1.07 72.85
CA PRO A 7 -35.34 -0.70 72.35
C PRO A 7 -35.80 0.79 72.55
N ALA A 8 -36.79 1.18 71.83
CA ALA A 8 -38.17 1.56 72.12
C ALA A 8 -38.55 3.06 72.31
N ILE A 9 -39.40 3.50 71.41
CA ILE A 9 -40.71 4.15 71.53
C ILE A 9 -40.90 5.31 72.52
N ARG A 10 -41.30 6.50 72.01
CA ARG A 10 -42.51 7.22 72.37
C ARG A 10 -42.81 8.37 71.42
N GLY A 11 -44.05 8.40 70.97
CA GLY A 11 -44.60 9.34 70.05
C GLY A 11 -45.09 10.63 70.68
N SER A 12 -45.38 11.64 69.92
CA SER A 12 -46.43 12.63 70.12
C SER A 12 -46.89 13.28 68.82
N ARG A 13 -48.12 13.63 68.79
CA ARG A 13 -48.98 13.99 67.67
C ARG A 13 -48.81 15.46 67.27
N ARG A 14 -49.22 15.71 66.02
CA ARG A 14 -49.84 16.90 65.40
C ARG A 14 -48.93 17.98 64.82
N ALA A 15 -49.02 18.18 63.50
CA ALA A 15 -49.87 19.18 62.87
C ALA A 15 -49.74 19.05 61.33
N PHE A 16 -50.92 19.01 60.69
CA PHE A 16 -51.04 19.10 59.22
C PHE A 16 -50.78 20.55 58.81
N THR A 17 -49.78 20.77 57.97
CA THR A 17 -49.65 21.98 57.16
C THR A 17 -49.52 21.59 55.72
N LEU A 18 -50.56 21.86 54.94
CA LEU A 18 -50.63 21.59 53.49
C LEU A 18 -49.79 22.68 52.82
N THR A 19 -48.59 22.34 52.36
CA THR A 19 -47.77 23.19 51.50
C THR A 19 -47.89 22.74 50.08
N LEU A 20 -48.52 23.54 49.24
CA LEU A 20 -48.61 23.35 47.78
C LEU A 20 -47.21 23.49 47.17
N LEU A 21 -46.58 22.40 46.80
CA LEU A 21 -45.40 22.43 45.99
C LEU A 21 -45.84 22.55 44.52
N LEU A 22 -45.64 23.73 43.92
CA LEU A 22 -45.63 23.92 42.48
C LEU A 22 -44.39 23.17 41.95
N GLY A 23 -44.63 22.01 41.34
CA GLY A 23 -43.59 21.27 40.61
C GLY A 23 -43.20 22.03 39.33
N LEU A 24 -42.05 22.71 39.39
CA LEU A 24 -41.39 23.23 38.20
C LEU A 24 -40.79 22.03 37.44
N THR A 25 -41.53 21.52 36.47
CA THR A 25 -40.97 20.50 35.53
C THR A 25 -39.96 21.23 34.64
N VAL A 26 -38.69 21.20 35.02
CA VAL A 26 -37.59 21.58 34.13
C VAL A 26 -37.55 20.50 33.05
N LEU A 27 -38.11 20.80 31.88
CA LEU A 27 -37.85 20.06 30.65
C LEU A 27 -36.37 20.22 30.35
N LEU A 28 -35.58 19.23 30.77
CA LEU A 28 -34.22 19.02 30.26
C LEU A 28 -34.35 18.67 28.78
N PHE A 29 -34.37 19.68 27.93
CA PHE A 29 -34.06 19.50 26.52
C PHE A 29 -32.65 18.93 26.48
N PRO A 30 -32.42 17.82 25.72
CA PRO A 30 -31.06 17.38 25.44
C PRO A 30 -30.31 18.59 24.84
N PRO A 31 -29.03 18.80 25.18
CA PRO A 31 -28.27 19.89 24.60
C PRO A 31 -28.39 19.79 23.09
N GLY A 32 -29.14 20.71 22.49
CA GLY A 32 -29.23 20.85 21.05
C GLY A 32 -27.81 20.94 20.53
N LEU A 33 -27.49 20.25 19.43
CA LEU A 33 -26.25 20.48 18.67
C LEU A 33 -26.11 22.00 18.55
N ARG A 34 -25.08 22.57 19.22
CA ARG A 34 -24.72 23.97 19.00
C ARG A 34 -24.57 24.16 17.52
N ALA A 35 -25.16 25.18 16.94
CA ALA A 35 -24.88 25.62 15.59
C ALA A 35 -23.37 25.67 15.43
N ALA A 36 -22.85 24.99 14.40
CA ALA A 36 -21.42 24.96 14.13
C ALA A 36 -20.95 26.41 13.96
N ASP A 37 -19.97 26.84 14.74
CA ASP A 37 -19.37 28.16 14.56
C ASP A 37 -18.76 28.22 13.17
N ALA A 38 -18.96 29.29 12.42
CA ALA A 38 -18.35 29.48 11.11
C ALA A 38 -16.81 29.47 11.25
N PHE A 39 -16.14 28.71 10.41
CA PHE A 39 -14.67 28.63 10.41
C PHE A 39 -14.12 28.51 9.00
N ARG A 40 -12.83 28.74 8.87
CA ARG A 40 -12.08 28.63 7.62
C ARG A 40 -10.89 27.71 7.83
N PHE A 41 -10.64 26.81 6.86
CA PHE A 41 -9.41 26.04 6.79
C PHE A 41 -8.82 26.06 5.37
N ALA A 42 -7.55 25.72 5.25
CA ALA A 42 -6.91 25.56 3.98
C ALA A 42 -6.71 24.07 3.68
N TRP A 43 -6.84 23.72 2.41
CA TRP A 43 -6.67 22.36 1.93
C TRP A 43 -5.66 22.34 0.78
N LEU A 44 -4.54 21.66 1.02
CA LEU A 44 -3.47 21.39 0.08
C LEU A 44 -3.53 19.92 -0.35
N SER A 45 -3.07 19.63 -1.55
CA SER A 45 -2.87 18.28 -2.08
C SER A 45 -1.73 18.27 -3.06
N ASP A 46 -1.12 17.10 -3.26
CA ASP A 46 -0.18 16.87 -4.35
C ASP A 46 0.95 17.93 -4.36
N THR A 47 1.66 18.04 -3.23
CA THR A 47 2.77 18.98 -3.08
C THR A 47 4.07 18.48 -3.72
N HIS A 48 4.24 17.16 -3.89
CA HIS A 48 5.33 16.48 -4.59
C HIS A 48 6.73 17.04 -4.32
N VAL A 49 7.03 17.35 -3.06
CA VAL A 49 8.36 17.85 -2.69
C VAL A 49 9.43 16.82 -3.07
N GLY A 50 10.40 17.25 -3.86
CA GLY A 50 11.36 16.39 -4.56
C GLY A 50 11.28 16.53 -6.07
N SER A 51 10.15 16.97 -6.62
CA SER A 51 10.05 17.39 -8.02
C SER A 51 10.47 18.85 -8.22
N ALA A 52 10.67 19.25 -9.48
CA ALA A 52 11.13 20.59 -9.80
C ALA A 52 10.18 21.68 -9.26
N ASN A 53 10.72 22.67 -8.56
CA ASN A 53 10.03 23.81 -7.93
C ASN A 53 9.04 23.48 -6.80
N ALA A 54 8.78 22.21 -6.50
CA ALA A 54 7.76 21.80 -5.53
C ALA A 54 7.99 22.34 -4.12
N ALA A 55 9.24 22.30 -3.65
CA ALA A 55 9.61 22.89 -2.35
C ALA A 55 9.42 24.42 -2.32
N GLU A 56 9.65 25.10 -3.44
CA GLU A 56 9.39 26.54 -3.58
C GLU A 56 7.89 26.85 -3.53
N ASP A 57 7.08 26.04 -4.24
CA ASP A 57 5.63 26.17 -4.25
C ASP A 57 5.04 25.91 -2.85
N LEU A 58 5.55 24.91 -2.11
CA LEU A 58 5.12 24.67 -0.73
C LEU A 58 5.50 25.81 0.21
N ARG A 59 6.72 26.38 0.07
CA ARG A 59 7.11 27.58 0.85
C ARG A 59 6.23 28.79 0.50
N ALA A 60 5.83 28.94 -0.76
CA ALA A 60 4.89 29.99 -1.17
C ALA A 60 3.52 29.79 -0.52
N ALA A 61 3.01 28.54 -0.49
CA ALA A 61 1.78 28.21 0.21
C ALA A 61 1.84 28.57 1.70
N VAL A 62 2.93 28.23 2.40
CA VAL A 62 3.11 28.54 3.83
C VAL A 62 3.12 30.05 4.07
N ARG A 63 3.82 30.86 3.23
CA ARG A 63 3.78 32.32 3.36
C ARG A 63 2.38 32.88 3.18
N ASP A 64 1.67 32.42 2.14
CA ASP A 64 0.32 32.89 1.85
C ASP A 64 -0.67 32.51 2.97
N LEU A 65 -0.56 31.27 3.49
CA LEU A 65 -1.38 30.79 4.60
C LEU A 65 -1.20 31.59 5.88
N ASN A 66 0.05 31.95 6.22
CA ASN A 66 0.34 32.77 7.37
C ASN A 66 -0.16 34.22 7.22
N ALA A 67 -0.32 34.69 5.98
CA ALA A 67 -0.87 36.01 5.69
C ALA A 67 -2.40 36.01 5.51
N LEU A 68 -3.01 34.84 5.28
CA LEU A 68 -4.44 34.73 4.97
C LEU A 68 -5.29 34.76 6.24
N PRO A 69 -6.18 35.77 6.42
CA PRO A 69 -6.91 35.92 7.67
C PRO A 69 -7.94 34.78 7.85
N GLY A 70 -8.08 34.35 9.09
CA GLY A 70 -9.15 33.45 9.53
C GLY A 70 -8.92 31.98 9.25
N VAL A 71 -7.83 31.58 8.64
CA VAL A 71 -7.43 30.15 8.53
C VAL A 71 -7.11 29.63 9.93
N GLN A 72 -7.79 28.56 10.33
CA GLN A 72 -7.66 27.99 11.68
C GLN A 72 -6.79 26.71 11.70
N PHE A 73 -6.73 25.98 10.59
CA PHE A 73 -5.87 24.81 10.40
C PHE A 73 -5.66 24.52 8.91
N VAL A 74 -4.72 23.63 8.61
CA VAL A 74 -4.42 23.17 7.26
C VAL A 74 -4.58 21.65 7.18
N VAL A 75 -5.15 21.17 6.08
CA VAL A 75 -5.19 19.72 5.74
C VAL A 75 -4.37 19.48 4.46
N LEU A 76 -3.55 18.44 4.46
CA LEU A 76 -2.83 17.98 3.27
C LEU A 76 -3.30 16.54 2.93
N SER A 77 -3.88 16.37 1.75
CA SER A 77 -4.55 15.13 1.34
C SER A 77 -3.69 14.18 0.50
N GLY A 78 -2.39 14.11 0.77
CA GLY A 78 -1.48 13.13 0.16
C GLY A 78 -0.65 13.67 -1.00
N ASP A 79 0.24 12.79 -1.51
CA ASP A 79 1.32 13.09 -2.44
C ASP A 79 2.15 14.29 -1.95
N ILE A 80 2.59 14.14 -0.70
CA ILE A 80 3.35 15.18 0.02
C ILE A 80 4.74 15.31 -0.60
N THR A 81 5.32 14.17 -0.97
CA THR A 81 6.63 14.05 -1.60
C THR A 81 6.55 13.37 -2.96
N GLU A 82 7.62 13.44 -3.74
CA GLU A 82 7.70 12.79 -5.05
C GLU A 82 7.98 11.28 -4.95
N TYR A 83 8.74 10.84 -3.93
CA TYR A 83 9.15 9.43 -3.80
C TYR A 83 9.07 8.88 -2.37
N GLY A 84 8.54 9.61 -1.40
CA GLY A 84 8.45 9.17 -0.02
C GLY A 84 9.81 8.88 0.64
N SER A 85 10.89 9.51 0.18
CA SER A 85 12.20 9.37 0.81
C SER A 85 12.27 10.13 2.13
N ARG A 86 13.11 9.67 3.06
CA ARG A 86 13.28 10.33 4.37
C ARG A 86 13.73 11.78 4.21
N GLU A 87 14.59 12.05 3.25
CA GLU A 87 15.10 13.39 2.95
C GLU A 87 13.96 14.31 2.49
N GLN A 88 13.09 13.83 1.59
CA GLN A 88 11.95 14.60 1.09
C GLN A 88 10.91 14.83 2.20
N LEU A 89 10.59 13.80 2.98
CA LEU A 89 9.67 13.90 4.12
C LEU A 89 10.19 14.90 5.17
N THR A 90 11.48 14.87 5.48
CA THR A 90 12.12 15.81 6.41
C THR A 90 12.05 17.24 5.88
N LEU A 91 12.35 17.44 4.59
CA LEU A 91 12.26 18.76 3.96
C LEU A 91 10.83 19.33 4.02
N VAL A 92 9.79 18.50 3.79
CA VAL A 92 8.40 18.91 3.96
C VAL A 92 8.12 19.33 5.39
N LYS A 93 8.56 18.52 6.37
CA LYS A 93 8.39 18.85 7.80
C LYS A 93 9.01 20.17 8.16
N ASP A 94 10.23 20.42 7.68
CA ASP A 94 10.96 21.66 7.93
C ASP A 94 10.23 22.88 7.31
N ILE A 95 9.68 22.75 6.11
CA ILE A 95 8.89 23.82 5.47
C ILE A 95 7.60 24.07 6.23
N LEU A 96 6.89 23.01 6.64
CA LEU A 96 5.63 23.14 7.38
C LEU A 96 5.82 23.63 8.81
N ALA A 97 7.02 23.57 9.38
CA ALA A 97 7.35 24.14 10.70
C ALA A 97 7.15 25.67 10.77
N ASP A 98 7.18 26.35 9.62
CA ASP A 98 6.93 27.79 9.54
C ASP A 98 5.43 28.16 9.56
N LEU A 99 4.50 27.18 9.50
CA LEU A 99 3.07 27.43 9.62
C LEU A 99 2.71 27.94 11.02
N GLN A 100 1.88 28.98 11.08
CA GLN A 100 1.39 29.59 12.35
C GLN A 100 0.09 28.93 12.85
N VAL A 101 -0.46 27.99 12.08
CA VAL A 101 -1.67 27.22 12.43
C VAL A 101 -1.36 25.73 12.39
N PRO A 102 -2.10 24.89 13.13
CA PRO A 102 -1.90 23.46 13.10
C PRO A 102 -2.17 22.88 11.70
N TYR A 103 -1.47 21.80 11.37
CA TYR A 103 -1.70 21.05 10.14
C TYR A 103 -1.92 19.56 10.42
N HIS A 104 -2.67 18.92 9.53
CA HIS A 104 -2.94 17.49 9.53
C HIS A 104 -2.70 16.95 8.13
N LEU A 105 -2.04 15.81 8.03
CA LEU A 105 -1.66 15.25 6.72
C LEU A 105 -1.76 13.72 6.70
N ILE A 106 -1.97 13.20 5.50
CA ILE A 106 -1.90 11.78 5.17
C ILE A 106 -0.94 11.57 4.01
N PRO A 107 -0.34 10.38 3.85
CA PRO A 107 0.41 10.06 2.65
C PRO A 107 -0.51 9.82 1.44
N GLY A 108 0.00 10.10 0.24
CA GLY A 108 -0.57 9.67 -1.03
C GLY A 108 0.21 8.50 -1.63
N ASN A 109 -0.04 8.20 -2.90
CA ASN A 109 0.65 7.09 -3.56
C ASN A 109 2.12 7.37 -3.85
N HIS A 110 2.52 8.61 -4.06
CA HIS A 110 3.92 8.97 -4.21
C HIS A 110 4.71 8.78 -2.91
N ASP A 111 4.08 8.97 -1.77
CA ASP A 111 4.68 8.75 -0.46
C ASP A 111 4.80 7.26 -0.07
N THR A 112 4.02 6.38 -0.71
CA THR A 112 3.93 4.97 -0.32
C THR A 112 4.50 3.98 -1.33
N LYS A 113 4.15 4.09 -2.63
CA LYS A 113 4.55 3.13 -3.67
C LYS A 113 6.05 3.06 -3.91
N TRP A 114 6.71 4.20 -3.89
CA TRP A 114 8.13 4.35 -4.21
C TRP A 114 8.97 4.70 -3.00
N SER A 115 8.37 4.55 -1.82
CA SER A 115 9.06 4.80 -0.56
C SER A 115 10.15 3.77 -0.31
N GLU A 116 11.36 4.24 -0.12
CA GLU A 116 12.52 3.42 0.23
C GLU A 116 12.36 2.68 1.57
N SER A 117 11.40 3.09 2.39
CA SER A 117 11.08 2.48 3.68
C SER A 117 9.79 1.65 3.66
N GLY A 118 9.11 1.53 2.49
CA GLY A 118 7.77 0.96 2.44
C GLY A 118 6.76 1.78 3.24
N ALA A 119 6.89 3.11 3.17
CA ALA A 119 6.09 4.11 3.89
C ALA A 119 6.29 4.17 5.42
N THR A 120 7.17 3.34 6.02
CA THR A 120 7.36 3.34 7.49
C THR A 120 8.06 4.59 8.01
N ASP A 121 8.76 5.35 7.17
CA ASP A 121 9.36 6.63 7.55
C ASP A 121 8.32 7.77 7.66
N PHE A 122 7.18 7.66 6.98
CA PHE A 122 6.14 8.70 7.07
C PHE A 122 5.66 8.93 8.51
N PRO A 123 5.15 7.92 9.25
CA PRO A 123 4.79 8.10 10.64
C PRO A 123 5.99 8.38 11.57
N ARG A 124 7.21 7.98 11.22
CA ARG A 124 8.42 8.33 11.99
C ARG A 124 8.73 9.83 11.90
N VAL A 125 8.50 10.44 10.73
CA VAL A 125 8.74 11.87 10.51
C VAL A 125 7.60 12.72 11.05
N PHE A 126 6.34 12.35 10.77
CA PHE A 126 5.17 13.18 11.10
C PHE A 126 4.40 12.74 12.35
N GLY A 127 4.74 11.60 12.94
CA GLY A 127 4.09 11.04 14.12
C GLY A 127 2.93 10.09 13.82
N ALA A 128 2.27 10.23 12.67
CA ALA A 128 1.18 9.35 12.20
C ALA A 128 1.05 9.38 10.68
N ASP A 129 0.37 8.39 10.11
CA ASP A 129 0.00 8.29 8.69
C ASP A 129 -1.52 8.49 8.46
N ARG A 130 -2.23 8.81 9.51
CA ARG A 130 -3.68 9.07 9.56
C ARG A 130 -4.00 10.01 10.71
N PHE A 131 -5.17 10.62 10.68
CA PHE A 131 -5.56 11.52 11.76
C PHE A 131 -7.08 11.49 12.04
N VAL A 132 -7.43 11.89 13.24
CA VAL A 132 -8.80 12.26 13.63
C VAL A 132 -8.72 13.45 14.57
N PHE A 133 -9.55 14.47 14.34
CA PHE A 133 -9.72 15.61 15.23
C PHE A 133 -11.11 16.21 15.08
N ASP A 134 -11.54 16.97 16.09
CA ASP A 134 -12.81 17.69 16.09
C ASP A 134 -12.56 19.20 15.96
N HIS A 135 -13.33 19.85 15.07
CA HIS A 135 -13.28 21.30 14.91
C HIS A 135 -14.63 21.84 14.44
N GLY A 136 -15.11 22.95 15.05
CA GLY A 136 -16.36 23.59 14.66
C GLY A 136 -17.58 22.66 14.69
N GLY A 137 -17.59 21.63 15.54
CA GLY A 137 -18.67 20.64 15.62
C GLY A 137 -18.52 19.47 14.61
N TYR A 138 -17.58 19.53 13.70
CA TYR A 138 -17.28 18.46 12.72
C TYR A 138 -16.16 17.56 13.21
N ARG A 139 -16.23 16.28 12.86
CA ARG A 139 -15.10 15.35 12.98
C ARG A 139 -14.40 15.20 11.64
N PHE A 140 -13.12 15.48 11.60
CA PHE A 140 -12.24 15.31 10.47
C PHE A 140 -11.51 13.98 10.62
N ILE A 141 -11.60 13.12 9.59
CA ILE A 141 -10.96 11.79 9.56
C ILE A 141 -10.11 11.71 8.31
N GLY A 142 -8.79 11.57 8.46
CA GLY A 142 -7.86 11.39 7.35
C GLY A 142 -7.28 9.98 7.35
N MET A 143 -7.33 9.29 6.19
CA MET A 143 -6.82 7.93 6.01
C MET A 143 -6.32 7.72 4.59
N HIS A 144 -5.15 7.08 4.43
CA HIS A 144 -4.56 6.78 3.13
C HIS A 144 -5.01 5.42 2.57
N GLN A 145 -4.71 5.17 1.29
CA GLN A 145 -5.04 3.94 0.59
C GLN A 145 -3.82 3.15 0.10
N GLY A 146 -2.61 3.46 0.54
CA GLY A 146 -1.43 2.84 -0.03
C GLY A 146 -1.33 3.05 -1.55
N PRO A 147 -1.04 2.02 -2.36
CA PRO A 147 -0.55 0.72 -1.95
C PRO A 147 0.87 0.79 -1.40
N LEU A 148 1.18 -0.12 -0.51
CA LEU A 148 2.54 -0.23 0.02
C LEU A 148 3.39 -1.09 -0.92
N MET A 149 4.56 -0.60 -1.33
CA MET A 149 5.61 -1.40 -1.99
C MET A 149 5.30 -2.02 -3.35
N LYS A 150 4.09 -1.88 -3.91
CA LYS A 150 3.73 -2.51 -5.19
C LYS A 150 3.21 -1.47 -6.16
N MET A 151 3.57 -1.63 -7.44
CA MET A 151 2.93 -0.89 -8.50
C MET A 151 1.50 -1.40 -8.66
N GLY A 152 0.54 -0.61 -8.22
CA GLY A 152 -0.88 -0.94 -8.24
C GLY A 152 -1.71 0.29 -7.99
N ASP A 153 -3.02 0.14 -8.11
CA ASP A 153 -3.98 1.15 -7.69
C ASP A 153 -4.06 1.20 -6.16
N GLY A 154 -4.78 2.15 -5.60
CA GLY A 154 -5.00 2.24 -4.17
C GLY A 154 -5.70 1.00 -3.60
N HIS A 155 -5.42 0.72 -2.34
CA HIS A 155 -6.06 -0.35 -1.58
C HIS A 155 -6.10 0.02 -0.10
N PHE A 156 -7.28 0.06 0.50
CA PHE A 156 -7.40 0.24 1.95
C PHE A 156 -6.97 -1.04 2.67
N ALA A 157 -5.91 -0.94 3.44
CA ALA A 157 -5.37 -2.08 4.15
C ALA A 157 -6.31 -2.55 5.29
N PRO A 158 -6.29 -3.85 5.66
CA PRO A 158 -7.16 -4.37 6.73
C PRO A 158 -7.01 -3.64 8.06
N GLN A 159 -5.80 -3.23 8.42
CA GLN A 159 -5.53 -2.46 9.64
C GLN A 159 -6.14 -1.06 9.57
N ASP A 160 -6.21 -0.45 8.39
CA ASP A 160 -6.78 0.88 8.20
C ASP A 160 -8.30 0.84 8.25
N LEU A 161 -8.91 -0.19 7.65
CA LEU A 161 -10.36 -0.41 7.75
C LEU A 161 -10.80 -0.67 9.20
N ARG A 162 -10.02 -1.44 9.98
CA ARG A 162 -10.29 -1.62 11.42
C ARG A 162 -10.19 -0.32 12.19
N TRP A 163 -9.13 0.46 11.94
CA TRP A 163 -8.98 1.77 12.57
C TRP A 163 -10.15 2.70 12.24
N LEU A 164 -10.64 2.68 10.99
CA LEU A 164 -11.83 3.44 10.60
C LEU A 164 -13.08 2.95 11.35
N ASP A 165 -13.29 1.63 11.44
CA ASP A 165 -14.42 1.05 12.20
C ASP A 165 -14.38 1.48 13.68
N GLU A 166 -13.21 1.42 14.32
CA GLU A 166 -12.97 1.84 15.70
C GLU A 166 -13.22 3.35 15.87
N THR A 167 -12.76 4.17 14.92
CA THR A 167 -12.94 5.63 14.92
C THR A 167 -14.41 6.00 14.78
N LEU A 168 -15.15 5.35 13.88
CA LEU A 168 -16.59 5.58 13.69
C LEU A 168 -17.40 5.09 14.87
N ALA A 169 -17.00 4.02 15.54
CA ALA A 169 -17.66 3.51 16.75
C ALA A 169 -17.49 4.45 17.96
N GLN A 170 -16.47 5.31 17.95
CA GLN A 170 -16.19 6.30 19.01
C GLN A 170 -16.86 7.66 18.77
N LEU A 171 -17.72 7.80 17.77
CA LEU A 171 -18.47 9.01 17.56
C LEU A 171 -19.36 9.30 18.80
N PRO A 172 -19.26 10.50 19.40
CA PRO A 172 -20.00 10.83 20.61
C PRO A 172 -21.53 10.89 20.39
N ALA A 173 -21.93 11.10 19.13
CA ALA A 173 -23.32 11.01 18.71
C ALA A 173 -23.37 10.46 17.27
N PRO A 174 -24.34 9.59 16.93
CA PRO A 174 -24.47 9.04 15.57
C PRO A 174 -24.68 10.12 14.48
N ARG A 175 -25.04 11.33 14.87
CA ARG A 175 -25.32 12.48 13.99
C ARG A 175 -24.18 13.50 13.91
N GLN A 176 -23.04 13.28 14.57
CA GLN A 176 -21.89 14.18 14.42
C GLN A 176 -21.49 14.24 12.94
N PRO A 177 -21.43 15.44 12.33
CA PRO A 177 -21.05 15.56 10.93
C PRO A 177 -19.58 15.21 10.73
N ILE A 178 -19.28 14.47 9.64
CA ILE A 178 -17.94 13.99 9.30
C ILE A 178 -17.46 14.63 8.02
N VAL A 179 -16.21 15.06 8.00
CA VAL A 179 -15.42 15.35 6.81
C VAL A 179 -14.37 14.23 6.68
N PHE A 180 -14.48 13.43 5.62
CA PHE A 180 -13.52 12.36 5.36
C PHE A 180 -12.48 12.81 4.34
N ILE A 181 -11.21 12.55 4.61
CA ILE A 181 -10.09 12.97 3.78
C ILE A 181 -9.31 11.73 3.36
N THR A 182 -9.07 11.60 2.06
CA THR A 182 -8.24 10.53 1.50
C THR A 182 -7.56 11.04 0.23
N HIS A 183 -6.57 10.30 -0.30
CA HIS A 183 -5.82 10.81 -1.45
C HIS A 183 -6.48 10.45 -2.79
N TYR A 184 -6.72 9.14 -3.04
CA TYR A 184 -7.41 8.71 -4.26
C TYR A 184 -8.92 9.00 -4.21
N PRO A 185 -9.57 9.25 -5.35
CA PRO A 185 -11.02 9.13 -5.48
C PRO A 185 -11.53 7.76 -5.02
N LEU A 186 -12.73 7.72 -4.43
CA LEU A 186 -13.38 6.48 -3.98
C LEU A 186 -14.13 5.81 -5.15
N ASP A 187 -13.41 5.40 -6.17
CA ASP A 187 -13.90 4.79 -7.40
C ASP A 187 -13.08 3.52 -7.75
N ASP A 188 -13.22 3.02 -8.97
CA ASP A 188 -12.57 1.79 -9.46
C ASP A 188 -11.04 1.88 -9.60
N GLY A 189 -10.46 3.05 -9.38
CA GLY A 189 -9.01 3.22 -9.16
C GLY A 189 -8.53 2.64 -7.83
N ILE A 190 -9.43 2.27 -6.92
CA ILE A 190 -9.15 1.59 -5.65
C ILE A 190 -9.82 0.23 -5.63
N ALA A 191 -9.07 -0.85 -5.43
CA ALA A 191 -9.59 -2.22 -5.51
C ALA A 191 -10.76 -2.51 -4.54
N ASN A 192 -10.78 -1.87 -3.36
CA ASN A 192 -11.79 -2.05 -2.32
C ASN A 192 -12.45 -0.74 -1.87
N TRP A 193 -12.59 0.24 -2.77
CA TRP A 193 -13.20 1.56 -2.49
C TRP A 193 -14.56 1.49 -1.78
N PHE A 194 -15.38 0.49 -2.14
CA PHE A 194 -16.73 0.28 -1.58
C PHE A 194 -16.71 -0.02 -0.08
N GLU A 195 -15.63 -0.61 0.44
CA GLU A 195 -15.47 -0.88 1.87
C GLU A 195 -15.53 0.41 2.71
N VAL A 196 -14.97 1.50 2.20
CA VAL A 196 -15.00 2.81 2.85
C VAL A 196 -16.32 3.52 2.58
N VAL A 197 -16.81 3.53 1.33
CA VAL A 197 -18.10 4.15 0.98
C VAL A 197 -19.23 3.55 1.81
N ASP A 198 -19.30 2.22 1.96
CA ASP A 198 -20.35 1.54 2.73
C ASP A 198 -20.28 1.86 4.24
N ARG A 199 -19.09 2.18 4.79
CA ARG A 199 -18.91 2.64 6.16
C ARG A 199 -19.35 4.10 6.35
N LEU A 200 -18.91 4.97 5.44
CA LEU A 200 -19.21 6.40 5.48
C LEU A 200 -20.72 6.69 5.28
N LYS A 201 -21.43 5.84 4.54
CA LYS A 201 -22.90 5.96 4.36
C LYS A 201 -23.70 5.57 5.60
N LYS A 202 -23.11 4.96 6.61
CA LYS A 202 -23.77 4.61 7.89
C LYS A 202 -23.76 5.75 8.90
N VAL A 203 -23.03 6.82 8.63
CA VAL A 203 -22.82 7.97 9.52
C VAL A 203 -23.12 9.28 8.80
N ASN A 204 -23.14 10.40 9.51
CA ASN A 204 -23.48 11.71 8.96
C ASN A 204 -22.29 12.32 8.17
N THR A 205 -21.81 11.64 7.13
CA THR A 205 -20.73 12.12 6.28
C THR A 205 -21.19 13.28 5.43
N GLN A 206 -20.56 14.43 5.55
CA GLN A 206 -20.91 15.66 4.82
C GLN A 206 -20.21 15.73 3.47
N VAL A 207 -18.94 15.40 3.43
CA VAL A 207 -18.10 15.47 2.21
C VAL A 207 -16.90 14.55 2.33
N VAL A 208 -16.42 14.08 1.18
CA VAL A 208 -15.13 13.38 1.00
C VAL A 208 -14.20 14.28 0.21
N LEU A 209 -13.05 14.63 0.79
CA LEU A 209 -12.01 15.44 0.14
C LEU A 209 -10.92 14.53 -0.39
N VAL A 210 -10.55 14.70 -1.67
CA VAL A 210 -9.55 13.87 -2.36
C VAL A 210 -8.56 14.71 -3.16
N GLY A 211 -7.36 14.19 -3.38
CA GLY A 211 -6.33 14.75 -4.26
C GLY A 211 -6.16 13.96 -5.56
N HIS A 212 -4.91 13.62 -5.89
CA HIS A 212 -4.46 12.73 -6.96
C HIS A 212 -4.68 13.21 -8.40
N GLY A 213 -5.82 13.82 -8.68
CA GLY A 213 -6.16 14.25 -10.05
C GLY A 213 -5.67 15.65 -10.43
N HIS A 214 -4.95 16.34 -9.55
CA HIS A 214 -4.32 17.66 -9.72
C HIS A 214 -5.26 18.78 -10.22
N SER A 215 -6.57 18.60 -10.09
CA SER A 215 -7.56 19.54 -10.62
C SER A 215 -8.82 19.61 -9.78
N ASN A 216 -9.39 20.81 -9.68
CA ASN A 216 -10.65 21.02 -8.99
C ASN A 216 -11.81 20.31 -9.70
N ARG A 217 -12.49 19.38 -9.03
CA ARG A 217 -13.64 18.63 -9.56
C ARG A 217 -14.67 18.33 -8.50
N LYS A 218 -15.95 18.33 -8.91
CA LYS A 218 -17.06 17.77 -8.14
C LYS A 218 -17.08 16.26 -8.34
N MET A 219 -17.22 15.54 -7.25
CA MET A 219 -17.28 14.08 -7.25
C MET A 219 -18.58 13.62 -6.57
N ASN A 220 -18.97 12.38 -6.82
CA ASN A 220 -20.10 11.74 -6.16
C ASN A 220 -19.77 10.25 -5.98
N TYR A 221 -19.80 9.80 -4.74
CA TYR A 221 -19.48 8.41 -4.38
C TYR A 221 -20.75 7.72 -3.87
N GLU A 222 -21.61 7.28 -4.78
CA GLU A 222 -22.91 6.65 -4.47
C GLU A 222 -23.79 7.53 -3.56
N GLY A 223 -23.88 8.82 -3.86
CA GLY A 223 -24.63 9.81 -3.09
C GLY A 223 -23.80 10.58 -2.07
N LEU A 224 -22.63 10.10 -1.67
CA LEU A 224 -21.69 10.87 -0.84
C LEU A 224 -21.10 12.02 -1.65
N PRO A 225 -21.26 13.30 -1.23
CA PRO A 225 -20.61 14.42 -1.89
C PRO A 225 -19.10 14.27 -1.82
N GLY A 226 -18.42 14.42 -2.96
CA GLY A 226 -16.97 14.41 -3.07
C GLY A 226 -16.45 15.69 -3.69
N VAL A 227 -15.25 16.07 -3.30
CA VAL A 227 -14.54 17.21 -3.87
C VAL A 227 -13.09 16.79 -4.09
N MET A 228 -12.60 16.93 -5.32
CA MET A 228 -11.19 16.80 -5.65
C MET A 228 -10.55 18.19 -5.68
N GLY A 229 -9.43 18.33 -4.96
CA GLY A 229 -8.65 19.55 -4.92
C GLY A 229 -7.58 19.61 -6.00
N ARG A 230 -7.19 20.83 -6.34
CA ARG A 230 -6.04 21.07 -7.20
C ARG A 230 -4.73 20.63 -6.51
N SER A 231 -3.70 20.36 -7.33
CA SER A 231 -2.31 20.26 -6.84
C SER A 231 -1.78 21.61 -6.35
N ASN A 232 -0.90 21.57 -5.35
CA ASN A 232 -0.14 22.75 -4.92
C ASN A 232 0.89 23.23 -5.94
N LEU A 233 1.29 22.34 -6.87
CA LEU A 233 2.31 22.63 -7.86
C LEU A 233 1.88 23.69 -8.87
N ARG A 234 2.84 24.48 -9.34
CA ARG A 234 2.65 25.37 -10.50
C ARG A 234 2.43 24.62 -11.82
N ALA A 235 2.96 23.40 -11.96
CA ALA A 235 2.72 22.49 -13.10
C ALA A 235 2.77 23.19 -14.48
N GLY A 236 3.81 23.99 -14.73
CA GLY A 236 3.97 24.76 -15.96
C GLY A 236 3.23 26.10 -15.98
N GLN A 237 2.47 26.45 -14.95
CA GLN A 237 1.87 27.76 -14.74
C GLN A 237 2.85 28.69 -13.98
N PRO A 238 2.61 30.01 -13.98
CA PRO A 238 3.46 30.97 -13.26
C PRO A 238 3.51 30.73 -11.75
N ALA A 239 2.44 30.20 -11.14
CA ALA A 239 2.36 29.93 -9.72
C ALA A 239 1.47 28.72 -9.41
N GLY A 240 1.78 28.01 -8.33
CA GLY A 240 0.95 27.01 -7.72
C GLY A 240 -0.20 27.60 -6.91
N GLY A 241 -0.86 26.80 -6.07
CA GLY A 241 -1.93 27.28 -5.23
C GLY A 241 -2.55 26.17 -4.40
N PHE A 242 -3.59 26.52 -3.63
CA PHE A 242 -4.34 25.63 -2.77
C PHE A 242 -5.82 25.99 -2.72
N THR A 243 -6.62 25.22 -2.02
CA THR A 243 -8.04 25.49 -1.83
C THR A 243 -8.27 26.11 -0.44
N VAL A 244 -9.00 27.21 -0.39
CA VAL A 244 -9.56 27.81 0.82
C VAL A 244 -10.98 27.29 1.00
N VAL A 245 -11.30 26.80 2.19
CA VAL A 245 -12.60 26.22 2.51
C VAL A 245 -13.25 27.04 3.63
N ASP A 246 -14.38 27.67 3.30
CA ASP A 246 -15.23 28.37 4.26
C ASP A 246 -16.38 27.47 4.67
N VAL A 247 -16.52 27.24 5.96
CA VAL A 247 -17.59 26.44 6.56
C VAL A 247 -18.53 27.36 7.31
N THR A 248 -19.81 27.32 6.96
CA THR A 248 -20.90 27.98 7.63
C THR A 248 -21.86 26.94 8.20
N GLU A 249 -22.92 27.37 8.88
CA GLU A 249 -23.95 26.45 9.39
C GLU A 249 -24.53 25.52 8.32
N ASN A 250 -24.70 26.02 7.07
CA ASN A 250 -25.45 25.34 6.03
C ASN A 250 -24.65 24.99 4.80
N ALA A 251 -23.37 25.37 4.71
CA ALA A 251 -22.58 25.21 3.50
C ALA A 251 -21.07 25.12 3.78
N MET A 252 -20.40 24.30 2.97
CA MET A 252 -18.95 24.26 2.82
C MET A 252 -18.60 24.76 1.43
N THR A 253 -17.88 25.87 1.35
CA THR A 253 -17.59 26.60 0.11
C THR A 253 -16.11 26.53 -0.22
N PHE A 254 -15.79 26.17 -1.45
CA PHE A 254 -14.43 25.92 -1.93
C PHE A 254 -14.00 27.02 -2.90
N SER A 255 -12.93 27.72 -2.56
CA SER A 255 -12.33 28.79 -3.36
C SER A 255 -10.86 28.49 -3.67
N GLU A 256 -10.42 28.82 -4.87
CA GLU A 256 -9.02 28.64 -5.26
C GLU A 256 -8.18 29.83 -4.80
N HIS A 257 -7.02 29.54 -4.20
CA HIS A 257 -5.99 30.53 -3.91
C HIS A 257 -4.74 30.25 -4.74
N ILE A 258 -4.35 31.19 -5.58
CA ILE A 258 -3.10 31.15 -6.34
C ILE A 258 -2.04 31.92 -5.59
N HIS A 259 -0.84 31.33 -5.44
CA HIS A 259 0.25 31.94 -4.68
C HIS A 259 0.52 33.38 -5.10
N GLY A 260 0.63 34.26 -4.09
CA GLY A 260 0.86 35.68 -4.29
C GLY A 260 -0.35 36.47 -4.83
N ARG A 261 -1.56 35.87 -4.86
CA ARG A 261 -2.79 36.53 -5.31
C ARG A 261 -3.86 36.50 -4.24
N THR A 262 -4.93 37.25 -4.45
CA THR A 262 -6.14 37.14 -3.62
C THR A 262 -6.89 35.85 -3.93
N THR A 263 -7.56 35.29 -2.91
CA THR A 263 -8.44 34.13 -3.10
C THR A 263 -9.55 34.48 -4.09
N GLY A 264 -9.77 33.58 -5.04
CA GLY A 264 -10.78 33.72 -6.09
C GLY A 264 -12.21 33.52 -5.58
N HIS A 265 -13.17 33.65 -6.48
CA HIS A 265 -14.56 33.34 -6.18
C HIS A 265 -14.73 31.82 -5.94
N PRO A 266 -15.75 31.44 -5.15
CA PRO A 266 -16.08 30.04 -4.96
C PRO A 266 -16.39 29.33 -6.27
N TRP A 267 -15.72 28.20 -6.49
CA TRP A 267 -15.97 27.35 -7.66
C TRP A 267 -16.93 26.19 -7.36
N HIS A 268 -17.09 25.85 -6.04
CA HIS A 268 -18.00 24.81 -5.61
C HIS A 268 -18.54 25.10 -4.20
N THR A 269 -19.74 24.59 -3.95
CA THR A 269 -20.39 24.62 -2.63
C THR A 269 -21.07 23.29 -2.37
N VAL A 270 -20.84 22.72 -1.18
CA VAL A 270 -21.54 21.53 -0.66
C VAL A 270 -22.50 22.00 0.39
N ALA A 271 -23.79 21.74 0.23
CA ALA A 271 -24.78 21.98 1.27
C ALA A 271 -24.52 21.04 2.47
N LEU A 272 -24.60 21.56 3.68
CA LEU A 272 -24.40 20.84 4.93
C LEU A 272 -25.73 20.60 5.63
N GLY A 273 -25.82 19.54 6.42
CA GLY A 273 -27.03 19.21 7.18
C GLY A 273 -27.06 17.74 7.59
N ALA A 274 -28.16 17.32 8.17
CA ALA A 274 -28.33 15.91 8.50
C ALA A 274 -28.39 15.06 7.22
N ARG A 275 -27.52 14.06 7.12
CA ARG A 275 -27.45 13.12 5.99
C ARG A 275 -28.04 11.78 6.40
N ASP A 276 -28.83 11.19 5.50
CA ASP A 276 -29.31 9.83 5.56
C ASP A 276 -29.15 9.20 4.18
N TYR A 277 -28.29 8.19 4.12
CA TYR A 277 -27.96 7.47 2.88
C TYR A 277 -28.69 6.14 2.77
N THR A 278 -29.55 5.78 3.71
CA THR A 278 -30.24 4.48 3.75
C THR A 278 -31.18 4.27 2.56
N GLY A 279 -31.78 5.36 2.06
CA GLY A 279 -32.68 5.36 0.89
C GLY A 279 -31.97 5.44 -0.46
N ASP A 280 -30.65 5.63 -0.49
CA ASP A 280 -29.93 5.76 -1.76
C ASP A 280 -29.73 4.38 -2.39
N THR A 281 -30.33 4.20 -3.57
CA THR A 281 -30.26 2.98 -4.37
C THR A 281 -29.23 3.04 -5.49
N ASN A 282 -28.61 4.20 -5.72
CA ASN A 282 -27.54 4.35 -6.72
C ASN A 282 -26.28 3.64 -6.24
N ARG A 283 -25.96 2.52 -6.87
CA ARG A 283 -24.82 1.65 -6.51
C ARG A 283 -23.94 1.41 -7.72
N TYR A 284 -22.65 1.59 -7.54
CA TYR A 284 -21.68 1.13 -8.52
C TYR A 284 -21.49 -0.39 -8.41
N PRO A 285 -21.01 -1.06 -9.49
CA PRO A 285 -20.77 -2.50 -9.46
C PRO A 285 -19.81 -2.89 -8.33
N ARG A 286 -20.20 -3.85 -7.53
CA ARG A 286 -19.32 -4.50 -6.52
C ARG A 286 -18.49 -5.58 -7.22
N PRO A 287 -17.37 -6.02 -6.60
CA PRO A 287 -16.55 -7.08 -7.16
C PRO A 287 -17.35 -8.34 -7.48
N ASP A 288 -17.19 -8.84 -8.70
CA ASP A 288 -17.88 -10.04 -9.18
C ASP A 288 -17.10 -11.31 -8.82
N TYR A 289 -17.75 -12.26 -8.15
CA TYR A 289 -17.23 -13.57 -7.79
C TYR A 289 -17.84 -14.71 -8.61
N SER A 290 -18.60 -14.41 -9.66
CA SER A 290 -19.28 -15.41 -10.51
C SER A 290 -18.30 -16.39 -11.17
N VAL A 291 -17.05 -15.97 -11.40
CA VAL A 291 -15.97 -16.83 -11.89
C VAL A 291 -15.77 -18.08 -11.02
N ASN A 292 -16.01 -18.00 -9.71
CA ASN A 292 -15.88 -19.15 -8.81
C ASN A 292 -16.97 -20.19 -9.05
N GLN A 293 -18.12 -19.78 -9.62
CA GLN A 293 -19.19 -20.69 -10.03
C GLN A 293 -18.88 -21.38 -11.35
N ALA A 294 -18.12 -20.72 -12.25
CA ALA A 294 -17.65 -21.31 -13.49
C ALA A 294 -16.59 -22.40 -13.27
N TYR A 295 -15.86 -22.33 -12.15
CA TYR A 295 -14.84 -23.31 -11.76
C TYR A 295 -15.09 -23.87 -10.35
N PRO A 296 -16.21 -24.59 -10.10
CA PRO A 296 -16.60 -25.02 -8.75
C PRO A 296 -15.66 -26.06 -8.12
N HIS A 297 -14.84 -26.70 -8.94
CA HIS A 297 -13.80 -27.64 -8.51
C HIS A 297 -12.56 -26.96 -7.94
N VAL A 298 -12.44 -25.61 -8.09
CA VAL A 298 -11.34 -24.80 -7.55
C VAL A 298 -11.79 -24.08 -6.29
N ARG A 299 -11.14 -24.35 -5.16
CA ARG A 299 -11.53 -23.77 -3.89
C ARG A 299 -10.36 -23.69 -2.91
N PRO A 300 -10.44 -22.80 -1.90
CA PRO A 300 -9.51 -22.84 -0.79
C PRO A 300 -9.61 -24.16 -0.03
N ARG A 301 -8.50 -24.85 0.14
CA ARG A 301 -8.38 -25.97 1.07
C ARG A 301 -8.38 -25.48 2.51
N TRP A 302 -7.69 -24.36 2.74
CA TRP A 302 -7.71 -23.56 3.95
C TRP A 302 -7.35 -22.11 3.60
N GLN A 303 -7.77 -21.20 4.48
CA GLN A 303 -7.44 -19.79 4.42
C GLN A 303 -7.23 -19.27 5.84
N HIS A 304 -6.27 -18.37 6.00
CA HIS A 304 -6.01 -17.62 7.22
C HIS A 304 -5.91 -16.14 6.89
N VAL A 305 -6.39 -15.26 7.79
CA VAL A 305 -6.28 -13.81 7.65
C VAL A 305 -5.52 -13.29 8.87
N THR A 306 -4.37 -12.63 8.63
CA THR A 306 -3.54 -12.08 9.72
C THR A 306 -4.10 -10.77 10.27
N GLY A 307 -4.90 -10.07 9.45
CA GLY A 307 -5.45 -8.77 9.77
C GLY A 307 -4.50 -7.60 9.45
N PHE A 308 -3.36 -7.87 8.84
CA PHE A 308 -2.41 -6.87 8.34
C PHE A 308 -2.03 -7.20 6.91
N THR A 309 -1.74 -6.18 6.11
CA THR A 309 -1.29 -6.38 4.73
C THR A 309 -0.10 -7.32 4.66
N ILE A 310 -0.17 -8.29 3.75
CA ILE A 310 0.95 -9.14 3.38
C ILE A 310 1.43 -8.74 2.00
N ALA A 311 2.64 -8.18 1.90
CA ALA A 311 3.30 -7.82 0.63
C ALA A 311 4.38 -8.83 0.22
N SER A 312 4.56 -9.90 0.99
CA SER A 312 5.58 -10.93 0.78
C SER A 312 5.01 -12.20 0.15
N THR A 313 5.82 -12.85 -0.69
CA THR A 313 5.56 -14.19 -1.21
C THR A 313 5.97 -15.22 -0.15
N PRO A 314 5.21 -16.29 0.11
CA PRO A 314 5.61 -17.31 1.06
C PRO A 314 6.87 -18.07 0.64
N ALA A 315 7.78 -18.31 1.58
CA ALA A 315 8.85 -19.30 1.40
C ALA A 315 8.42 -20.67 1.94
N LEU A 316 8.85 -21.72 1.28
CA LEU A 316 8.53 -23.10 1.66
C LEU A 316 9.72 -23.76 2.38
N TRP A 317 9.43 -24.35 3.52
CA TRP A 317 10.35 -25.25 4.20
C TRP A 317 9.61 -26.54 4.63
N ARG A 318 9.92 -27.66 3.98
CA ARG A 318 9.22 -28.94 4.21
C ARG A 318 7.68 -28.74 4.13
N GLN A 319 6.96 -28.93 5.25
CA GLN A 319 5.51 -28.76 5.38
C GLN A 319 5.10 -27.40 5.99
N LEU A 320 5.96 -26.39 5.91
CA LEU A 320 5.69 -25.04 6.39
C LEU A 320 5.75 -24.02 5.25
N ALA A 321 4.83 -23.06 5.30
CA ALA A 321 4.86 -21.83 4.53
C ALA A 321 5.22 -20.67 5.48
N ILE A 322 6.27 -19.92 5.15
CA ILE A 322 6.80 -18.84 6.00
C ILE A 322 6.58 -17.51 5.29
N VAL A 323 5.95 -16.54 5.97
CA VAL A 323 5.58 -15.25 5.38
C VAL A 323 5.57 -14.16 6.45
N GLY A 324 5.94 -12.93 6.07
CA GLY A 324 5.87 -11.74 6.93
C GLY A 324 4.69 -10.83 6.57
N ASP A 325 4.23 -10.01 7.51
CA ASP A 325 3.18 -9.01 7.29
C ASP A 325 3.60 -7.58 7.69
N ALA A 326 2.74 -6.62 7.41
CA ALA A 326 2.95 -5.20 7.70
C ALA A 326 2.99 -4.86 9.20
N SER A 327 2.55 -5.77 10.08
CA SER A 327 2.76 -5.59 11.52
C SER A 327 4.20 -5.88 11.96
N GLY A 328 5.01 -6.50 11.09
CA GLY A 328 6.34 -7.02 11.44
C GLY A 328 6.29 -8.43 12.03
N THR A 329 5.18 -9.13 11.91
CA THR A 329 5.09 -10.52 12.35
C THR A 329 5.42 -11.46 11.20
N VAL A 330 6.32 -12.41 11.44
CA VAL A 330 6.63 -13.52 10.54
C VAL A 330 5.95 -14.78 11.08
N TYR A 331 5.19 -15.44 10.22
CA TYR A 331 4.42 -16.64 10.55
C TYR A 331 4.96 -17.85 9.81
N ALA A 332 4.87 -19.02 10.43
CA ALA A 332 4.98 -20.29 9.74
C ALA A 332 3.66 -21.06 9.84
N PHE A 333 3.04 -21.28 8.70
CA PHE A 333 1.78 -22.02 8.55
C PHE A 333 2.06 -23.47 8.14
N ALA A 334 1.36 -24.42 8.75
CA ALA A 334 1.37 -25.79 8.29
C ALA A 334 0.64 -25.91 6.96
N LEU A 335 1.30 -26.39 5.90
CA LEU A 335 0.77 -26.46 4.53
C LEU A 335 -0.51 -27.29 4.41
N ASN A 336 -0.68 -28.32 5.23
CA ASN A 336 -1.85 -29.21 5.16
C ASN A 336 -3.10 -28.63 5.85
N SER A 337 -2.98 -27.65 6.75
CA SER A 337 -4.08 -27.20 7.60
C SER A 337 -4.20 -25.68 7.79
N GLY A 338 -3.23 -24.90 7.36
CA GLY A 338 -3.19 -23.45 7.60
C GLY A 338 -2.98 -23.05 9.08
N LYS A 339 -2.72 -24.01 9.98
CA LYS A 339 -2.46 -23.72 11.40
C LYS A 339 -1.08 -23.10 11.58
N ILE A 340 -1.00 -22.02 12.37
CA ILE A 340 0.25 -21.39 12.74
C ILE A 340 1.04 -22.36 13.62
N ARG A 341 2.31 -22.57 13.29
CA ARG A 341 3.27 -23.40 14.03
C ARG A 341 4.17 -22.58 14.92
N TRP A 342 4.61 -21.43 14.41
CA TRP A 342 5.39 -20.47 15.17
C TRP A 342 5.20 -19.07 14.59
N GLN A 343 5.55 -18.07 15.39
CA GLN A 343 5.59 -16.65 15.02
C GLN A 343 6.88 -16.04 15.54
N PHE A 344 7.35 -15.02 14.82
CA PHE A 344 8.48 -14.18 15.23
C PHE A 344 8.11 -12.72 14.98
N LYS A 345 8.46 -11.82 15.90
CA LYS A 345 8.15 -10.39 15.82
C LYS A 345 9.41 -9.59 15.61
N THR A 346 9.41 -8.73 14.57
CA THR A 346 10.39 -7.67 14.32
C THR A 346 9.89 -6.35 14.92
N GLN A 347 10.70 -5.29 14.82
CA GLN A 347 10.31 -3.97 15.33
C GLN A 347 9.49 -3.17 14.32
N ASP A 348 9.48 -3.57 13.04
CA ASP A 348 8.73 -2.91 11.97
C ASP A 348 8.30 -3.92 10.89
N ALA A 349 7.59 -3.46 9.87
CA ALA A 349 7.01 -4.26 8.81
C ALA A 349 7.99 -5.23 8.13
N VAL A 350 7.50 -6.41 7.77
CA VAL A 350 8.23 -7.40 6.94
C VAL A 350 7.51 -7.53 5.60
N TYR A 351 7.96 -6.74 4.63
CA TYR A 351 7.46 -6.77 3.25
C TYR A 351 8.23 -7.73 2.36
N THR A 352 9.40 -8.15 2.81
CA THR A 352 10.33 -8.95 2.02
C THR A 352 9.88 -10.40 1.92
N THR A 353 10.05 -10.98 0.72
CA THR A 353 9.89 -12.42 0.53
C THR A 353 11.05 -13.15 1.20
N PRO A 354 10.78 -14.06 2.17
CA PRO A 354 11.84 -14.85 2.79
C PRO A 354 12.51 -15.80 1.80
N ASP A 355 13.76 -16.17 2.03
CA ASP A 355 14.44 -17.26 1.33
C ASP A 355 14.89 -18.34 2.33
N VAL A 356 14.99 -19.59 1.88
CA VAL A 356 15.26 -20.74 2.76
C VAL A 356 16.38 -21.61 2.19
N ALA A 357 17.35 -21.94 3.04
CA ALA A 357 18.36 -22.94 2.75
C ALA A 357 18.59 -23.84 3.97
N GLY A 358 18.57 -25.15 3.76
CA GLY A 358 18.69 -26.13 4.86
C GLY A 358 17.59 -25.94 5.92
N ASP A 359 17.97 -25.62 7.16
CA ASP A 359 17.08 -25.29 8.29
C ASP A 359 17.13 -23.79 8.64
N THR A 360 17.56 -22.96 7.71
CA THR A 360 17.64 -21.50 7.93
C THR A 360 16.68 -20.78 6.99
N VAL A 361 15.80 -19.94 7.55
CA VAL A 361 15.01 -18.96 6.82
C VAL A 361 15.59 -17.58 7.06
N VAL A 362 15.80 -16.82 5.98
CA VAL A 362 16.30 -15.44 6.01
C VAL A 362 15.25 -14.50 5.44
N PHE A 363 15.02 -13.39 6.11
CA PHE A 363 14.16 -12.30 5.65
C PHE A 363 14.72 -10.95 6.15
N ALA A 364 14.21 -9.87 5.62
CA ALA A 364 14.57 -8.53 6.07
C ALA A 364 13.33 -7.72 6.48
N SER A 365 13.53 -6.67 7.26
CA SER A 365 12.46 -5.84 7.83
C SER A 365 12.74 -4.36 7.61
N ALA A 366 11.69 -3.55 7.58
CA ALA A 366 11.76 -2.09 7.55
C ALA A 366 12.40 -1.49 8.83
N ASP A 367 12.69 -2.31 9.86
CA ASP A 367 13.52 -1.92 11.00
C ASP A 367 15.03 -1.91 10.69
N GLY A 368 15.42 -2.19 9.44
CA GLY A 368 16.82 -2.28 8.99
C GLY A 368 17.51 -3.59 9.32
N GLY A 369 16.81 -4.57 9.88
CA GLY A 369 17.36 -5.88 10.23
C GLY A 369 17.27 -6.90 9.11
N VAL A 370 18.35 -7.63 8.86
CA VAL A 370 18.35 -8.93 8.18
C VAL A 370 18.35 -10.01 9.25
N TYR A 371 17.36 -10.87 9.22
CA TYR A 371 17.14 -11.89 10.24
C TYR A 371 17.31 -13.28 9.68
N ALA A 372 17.99 -14.15 10.39
CA ALA A 372 18.00 -15.57 10.12
C ALA A 372 17.39 -16.33 11.30
N LEU A 373 16.39 -17.16 11.01
CA LEU A 373 15.73 -17.98 12.01
C LEU A 373 15.93 -19.47 11.68
N ARG A 374 15.82 -20.31 12.70
CA ARG A 374 15.63 -21.74 12.49
C ARG A 374 14.24 -21.97 11.91
N ALA A 375 14.15 -22.49 10.68
CA ALA A 375 12.90 -22.67 9.95
C ALA A 375 11.90 -23.61 10.68
N ALA A 376 12.42 -24.57 11.48
CA ALA A 376 11.59 -25.53 12.20
C ALA A 376 10.74 -24.90 13.33
N ASN A 377 11.23 -23.85 14.00
CA ASN A 377 10.60 -23.34 15.24
C ASN A 377 10.69 -21.82 15.43
N GLY A 378 11.18 -21.07 14.43
CA GLY A 378 11.26 -19.61 14.48
C GLY A 378 12.30 -19.03 15.44
N ARG A 379 13.20 -19.84 16.02
CA ARG A 379 14.24 -19.32 16.92
C ARG A 379 15.28 -18.52 16.12
N LEU A 380 15.61 -17.32 16.63
CA LEU A 380 16.64 -16.46 16.06
C LEU A 380 18.00 -17.17 16.08
N ARG A 381 18.68 -17.17 14.93
CA ARG A 381 20.07 -17.60 14.78
C ARG A 381 21.00 -16.40 14.86
N TRP A 382 20.74 -15.40 14.03
CA TRP A 382 21.47 -14.15 14.00
C TRP A 382 20.62 -13.01 13.43
N LYS A 383 21.03 -11.78 13.72
CA LYS A 383 20.53 -10.54 13.13
C LYS A 383 21.72 -9.71 12.66
N HIS A 384 21.64 -9.20 11.42
CA HIS A 384 22.53 -8.16 10.91
C HIS A 384 21.73 -6.86 10.80
N GLN A 385 22.23 -5.76 11.41
CA GLN A 385 21.55 -4.48 11.46
C GLN A 385 22.17 -3.48 10.48
N THR A 386 21.35 -2.77 9.72
CA THR A 386 21.71 -1.63 8.86
C THR A 386 21.09 -0.35 9.40
N ASP A 387 21.54 0.80 8.90
CA ASP A 387 21.10 2.13 9.38
C ASP A 387 19.78 2.58 8.74
N ARG A 388 19.34 1.91 7.67
CA ARG A 388 18.13 2.24 6.91
C ARG A 388 17.21 1.04 6.77
N PRO A 389 15.94 1.24 6.47
CA PRO A 389 14.99 0.17 6.18
C PRO A 389 15.49 -0.79 5.09
N ILE A 390 15.08 -2.04 5.17
CA ILE A 390 15.32 -3.03 4.11
C ILE A 390 13.97 -3.51 3.58
N VAL A 391 13.72 -3.20 2.31
CA VAL A 391 12.54 -3.63 1.56
C VAL A 391 12.88 -4.65 0.48
N ALA A 392 14.18 -4.84 0.20
CA ALA A 392 14.70 -5.83 -0.74
C ALA A 392 14.55 -7.25 -0.21
N CYS A 393 14.14 -8.17 -1.08
CA CYS A 393 14.08 -9.59 -0.74
C CYS A 393 15.50 -10.17 -0.67
N PRO A 394 15.89 -10.84 0.43
CA PRO A 394 17.18 -11.54 0.48
C PRO A 394 17.18 -12.74 -0.48
N ARG A 395 18.37 -13.11 -0.95
CA ARG A 395 18.60 -14.30 -1.76
C ARG A 395 19.73 -15.14 -1.19
N ILE A 396 19.47 -16.40 -0.93
CA ILE A 396 20.49 -17.35 -0.49
C ILE A 396 21.04 -18.10 -1.70
N ALA A 397 22.36 -18.13 -1.83
CA ALA A 397 23.05 -19.02 -2.77
C ALA A 397 24.30 -19.60 -2.12
N GLY A 398 24.33 -20.94 -1.97
CA GLY A 398 25.34 -21.61 -1.15
C GLY A 398 25.28 -21.15 0.30
N ASP A 399 26.41 -20.73 0.84
CA ASP A 399 26.55 -20.24 2.22
C ASP A 399 26.50 -18.71 2.33
N VAL A 400 25.96 -18.03 1.31
CA VAL A 400 25.92 -16.57 1.25
C VAL A 400 24.49 -16.07 1.09
N VAL A 401 24.16 -15.00 1.85
CA VAL A 401 22.93 -14.22 1.75
C VAL A 401 23.24 -12.91 1.03
N TYR A 402 22.56 -12.64 -0.08
CA TYR A 402 22.66 -11.40 -0.84
C TYR A 402 21.44 -10.53 -0.57
N VAL A 403 21.63 -9.26 -0.23
CA VAL A 403 20.54 -8.32 0.10
C VAL A 403 20.93 -6.88 -0.20
N GLY A 404 20.04 -6.15 -0.84
CA GLY A 404 20.12 -4.70 -1.00
C GLY A 404 19.45 -3.98 0.16
N SER A 405 19.70 -2.68 0.31
CA SER A 405 19.09 -1.84 1.32
C SER A 405 18.68 -0.48 0.75
N SER A 406 18.01 0.31 1.57
CA SER A 406 17.51 1.64 1.19
C SER A 406 18.58 2.74 1.27
N GLU A 407 19.79 2.42 1.66
CA GLU A 407 20.92 3.34 1.78
C GLU A 407 21.86 3.32 0.55
N GLY A 408 21.43 2.76 -0.58
CA GLY A 408 22.26 2.65 -1.76
C GLY A 408 23.36 1.57 -1.65
N LYS A 409 23.16 0.58 -0.80
CA LYS A 409 24.15 -0.47 -0.56
C LYS A 409 23.61 -1.87 -0.88
N PHE A 410 24.52 -2.71 -1.33
CA PHE A 410 24.23 -4.13 -1.56
C PHE A 410 25.28 -4.98 -0.83
N ARG A 411 24.82 -6.01 -0.09
CA ARG A 411 25.65 -6.79 0.83
C ARG A 411 25.62 -8.27 0.55
N ALA A 412 26.73 -8.93 0.84
CA ALA A 412 26.81 -10.37 1.04
C ALA A 412 27.11 -10.68 2.50
N LEU A 413 26.28 -11.52 3.10
CA LEU A 413 26.42 -11.96 4.48
C LEU A 413 26.66 -13.46 4.53
N ASN A 414 27.43 -13.93 5.51
CA ASN A 414 27.59 -15.35 5.75
C ASN A 414 26.28 -15.95 6.31
N LEU A 415 25.78 -17.02 5.72
CA LEU A 415 24.50 -17.65 6.09
C LEU A 415 24.53 -18.23 7.52
N ALA A 416 25.67 -18.68 8.00
CA ALA A 416 25.75 -19.35 9.30
C ALA A 416 25.67 -18.39 10.48
N ASP A 417 26.28 -17.19 10.36
CA ASP A 417 26.47 -16.26 11.48
C ASP A 417 26.08 -14.80 11.19
N GLY A 418 25.71 -14.46 9.93
CA GLY A 418 25.31 -13.11 9.54
C GLY A 418 26.46 -12.12 9.39
N ARG A 419 27.71 -12.57 9.47
CA ARG A 419 28.89 -11.73 9.30
C ARG A 419 28.96 -11.18 7.88
N LEU A 420 29.25 -9.86 7.76
CA LEU A 420 29.48 -9.19 6.47
C LEU A 420 30.70 -9.80 5.78
N LEU A 421 30.51 -10.26 4.54
CA LEU A 421 31.57 -10.77 3.67
C LEU A 421 32.10 -9.66 2.77
N TRP A 422 31.22 -8.90 2.15
CA TRP A 422 31.52 -7.72 1.36
C TRP A 422 30.29 -6.78 1.27
N GLU A 423 30.55 -5.53 0.98
CA GLU A 423 29.55 -4.48 0.75
C GLU A 423 29.94 -3.72 -0.53
N TYR A 424 28.94 -3.41 -1.35
CA TYR A 424 29.02 -2.51 -2.50
C TYR A 424 28.16 -1.29 -2.22
N ASP A 425 28.74 -0.09 -2.28
CA ASP A 425 28.13 1.19 -1.93
C ASP A 425 27.79 2.09 -3.14
N GLY A 426 27.93 1.54 -4.36
CA GLY A 426 27.68 2.25 -5.61
C GLY A 426 26.28 2.04 -6.19
N VAL A 427 25.29 1.65 -5.39
CA VAL A 427 23.90 1.53 -5.87
C VAL A 427 23.23 2.90 -5.83
N GLU A 428 22.84 3.40 -6.99
CA GLU A 428 22.00 4.58 -7.06
C GLU A 428 20.54 4.20 -6.73
N GLY A 429 19.87 4.97 -5.87
CA GLY A 429 18.53 4.67 -5.37
C GLY A 429 18.51 3.47 -4.41
N PHE A 430 17.34 2.92 -4.17
CA PHE A 430 17.18 1.78 -3.26
C PHE A 430 16.83 0.48 -4.01
N VAL A 431 17.07 -0.65 -3.37
CA VAL A 431 16.79 -1.98 -3.90
C VAL A 431 15.49 -2.51 -3.30
N GLU A 432 14.58 -3.03 -4.14
CA GLU A 432 13.33 -3.68 -3.73
C GLU A 432 13.28 -5.15 -4.21
N THR A 433 13.89 -5.43 -5.34
CA THR A 433 13.81 -6.72 -6.04
C THR A 433 14.33 -7.91 -5.24
N ARG A 434 13.98 -9.12 -5.71
CA ARG A 434 14.68 -10.36 -5.34
C ARG A 434 15.85 -10.56 -6.29
N PRO A 435 17.10 -10.60 -5.82
CA PRO A 435 18.27 -10.75 -6.70
C PRO A 435 18.30 -12.10 -7.40
N LEU A 436 18.82 -12.11 -8.63
CA LEU A 436 19.16 -13.31 -9.38
C LEU A 436 20.63 -13.64 -9.15
N VAL A 437 20.96 -14.87 -8.70
CA VAL A 437 22.34 -15.35 -8.65
C VAL A 437 22.56 -16.31 -9.82
N HIS A 438 23.50 -15.98 -10.70
CA HIS A 438 23.81 -16.76 -11.90
C HIS A 438 25.26 -16.53 -12.34
N ASP A 439 25.98 -17.61 -12.65
CA ASP A 439 27.34 -17.58 -13.23
C ASP A 439 28.27 -16.58 -12.50
N GLN A 440 28.48 -16.80 -11.20
CA GLN A 440 29.32 -15.97 -10.32
C GLN A 440 28.90 -14.48 -10.25
N LYS A 441 27.66 -14.16 -10.65
CA LYS A 441 27.10 -12.81 -10.56
C LYS A 441 25.84 -12.80 -9.72
N VAL A 442 25.66 -11.74 -8.96
CA VAL A 442 24.38 -11.36 -8.37
C VAL A 442 23.83 -10.16 -9.14
N ILE A 443 22.63 -10.34 -9.71
CA ILE A 443 21.99 -9.39 -10.64
C ILE A 443 20.72 -8.86 -9.99
N PHE A 444 20.58 -7.53 -9.91
CA PHE A 444 19.42 -6.88 -9.27
C PHE A 444 19.15 -5.52 -9.89
N GLY A 445 17.90 -5.08 -9.85
CA GLY A 445 17.49 -3.74 -10.21
C GLY A 445 17.41 -2.81 -9.00
N ALA A 446 17.53 -1.51 -9.23
CA ALA A 446 17.36 -0.47 -8.23
C ALA A 446 16.47 0.67 -8.77
N TRP A 447 15.92 1.48 -7.88
CA TRP A 447 15.09 2.64 -8.22
C TRP A 447 15.93 3.83 -8.73
N SER A 448 16.74 3.55 -9.75
CA SER A 448 17.62 4.50 -10.44
C SER A 448 17.70 4.26 -11.95
N CYS A 449 16.77 3.50 -12.52
CA CYS A 449 16.81 2.98 -13.89
C CYS A 449 17.93 1.96 -14.17
N CYS A 450 18.69 1.56 -13.16
CA CYS A 450 19.82 0.64 -13.30
C CYS A 450 19.47 -0.80 -12.98
N LEU A 451 20.06 -1.71 -13.76
CA LEU A 451 20.27 -3.11 -13.42
C LEU A 451 21.77 -3.31 -13.18
N TYR A 452 22.13 -3.88 -12.04
CA TYR A 452 23.52 -4.14 -11.64
C TYR A 452 23.84 -5.62 -11.69
N ALA A 453 25.07 -5.95 -11.99
CA ALA A 453 25.64 -7.28 -11.78
C ALA A 453 26.96 -7.17 -11.04
N LEU A 454 27.02 -7.74 -9.85
CA LEU A 454 28.21 -7.77 -9.02
C LEU A 454 28.79 -9.18 -9.00
N ASP A 455 30.13 -9.27 -8.89
CA ASP A 455 30.81 -10.55 -8.65
C ASP A 455 30.41 -11.13 -7.29
N THR A 456 29.95 -12.36 -7.23
CA THR A 456 29.43 -12.97 -5.98
C THR A 456 30.47 -13.12 -4.88
N ARG A 457 31.75 -13.22 -5.22
CA ARG A 457 32.85 -13.45 -4.28
C ARG A 457 33.42 -12.14 -3.74
N THR A 458 33.54 -11.10 -4.60
CA THR A 458 34.25 -9.87 -4.27
C THR A 458 33.34 -8.65 -4.05
N GLY A 459 32.08 -8.71 -4.55
CA GLY A 459 31.18 -7.58 -4.56
C GLY A 459 31.50 -6.51 -5.59
N GLN A 460 32.54 -6.70 -6.42
CA GLN A 460 32.91 -5.71 -7.44
C GLN A 460 31.88 -5.68 -8.57
N LEU A 461 31.65 -4.47 -9.10
CA LEU A 461 30.79 -4.26 -10.26
C LEU A 461 31.39 -4.95 -11.49
N VAL A 462 30.64 -5.87 -12.09
CA VAL A 462 31.01 -6.54 -13.35
C VAL A 462 30.45 -5.76 -14.54
N TRP A 463 29.16 -5.41 -14.45
CA TRP A 463 28.50 -4.55 -15.43
C TRP A 463 27.26 -3.89 -14.82
N SER A 464 26.84 -2.78 -15.41
CA SER A 464 25.54 -2.16 -15.19
C SER A 464 24.87 -1.91 -16.54
N TRP A 465 23.53 -1.89 -16.51
CA TRP A 465 22.72 -1.58 -17.67
C TRP A 465 21.66 -0.55 -17.28
N HIS A 466 21.40 0.41 -18.16
CA HIS A 466 20.42 1.47 -17.97
C HIS A 466 19.31 1.38 -19.01
N GLY A 467 18.08 1.69 -18.63
CA GLY A 467 16.98 1.89 -19.56
C GLY A 467 17.19 3.08 -20.50
N ASP A 468 16.35 3.20 -21.52
CA ASP A 468 16.48 4.26 -22.56
C ASP A 468 16.23 5.68 -22.01
N LYS A 469 15.47 5.81 -20.93
CA LYS A 469 15.07 7.09 -20.34
C LYS A 469 15.46 7.14 -18.88
N PRO A 470 16.09 8.22 -18.42
CA PRO A 470 16.26 8.45 -16.99
C PRO A 470 14.89 8.68 -16.34
N GLY A 471 14.75 8.24 -15.12
CA GLY A 471 13.53 8.47 -14.32
C GLY A 471 13.27 7.32 -13.36
N THR A 472 13.24 7.63 -12.08
CA THR A 472 13.08 6.65 -11.00
C THR A 472 11.89 5.72 -11.23
N LEU A 473 10.75 6.26 -11.68
CA LEU A 473 9.51 5.49 -11.91
C LEU A 473 9.60 4.48 -13.07
N LEU A 474 10.66 4.51 -13.88
CA LEU A 474 10.88 3.60 -15.01
C LEU A 474 11.88 2.49 -14.69
N SER A 475 12.27 2.35 -13.44
CA SER A 475 13.34 1.45 -12.98
C SER A 475 12.94 -0.03 -13.01
N PRO A 476 13.85 -0.96 -13.33
CA PRO A 476 13.64 -2.40 -13.22
C PRO A 476 13.71 -2.88 -11.75
N ALA A 477 13.25 -2.07 -10.80
CA ALA A 477 13.48 -2.26 -9.38
C ALA A 477 12.55 -3.31 -8.74
N ALA A 478 11.33 -3.48 -9.22
CA ALA A 478 10.36 -4.43 -8.66
C ALA A 478 10.37 -5.79 -9.37
N VAL A 479 10.97 -5.91 -10.55
CA VAL A 479 11.01 -7.15 -11.32
C VAL A 479 12.03 -8.14 -10.73
N TRP A 480 11.70 -9.41 -10.76
CA TRP A 480 12.66 -10.49 -10.48
C TRP A 480 13.30 -10.95 -11.80
N PRO A 481 14.57 -10.62 -12.07
CA PRO A 481 15.22 -11.01 -13.32
C PRO A 481 15.24 -12.54 -13.48
N VAL A 482 15.03 -13.01 -14.72
CA VAL A 482 15.14 -14.43 -15.04
C VAL A 482 16.27 -14.68 -16.06
N THR A 483 16.83 -15.89 -16.08
CA THR A 483 17.96 -16.22 -16.93
C THR A 483 17.79 -17.56 -17.64
N ALA A 484 18.12 -17.59 -18.92
CA ALA A 484 18.21 -18.81 -19.72
C ALA A 484 19.20 -18.60 -20.87
N HIS A 485 19.90 -19.65 -21.25
CA HIS A 485 20.78 -19.69 -22.44
C HIS A 485 21.76 -18.50 -22.56
N GLY A 486 22.38 -18.12 -21.42
CA GLY A 486 23.34 -17.02 -21.35
C GLY A 486 22.75 -15.63 -21.44
N LYS A 487 21.42 -15.50 -21.34
CA LYS A 487 20.69 -14.22 -21.36
C LYS A 487 20.01 -13.95 -20.02
N VAL A 488 19.89 -12.68 -19.68
CA VAL A 488 19.05 -12.17 -18.59
C VAL A 488 17.86 -11.45 -19.22
N PHE A 489 16.65 -11.80 -18.79
CA PHE A 489 15.42 -11.16 -19.26
C PHE A 489 14.80 -10.34 -18.12
N ILE A 490 14.38 -9.13 -18.45
CA ILE A 490 13.64 -8.23 -17.55
C ILE A 490 12.49 -7.56 -18.27
N VAL A 491 11.52 -7.11 -17.49
CA VAL A 491 10.45 -6.18 -17.88
C VAL A 491 10.41 -5.04 -16.87
N ALA A 492 10.15 -3.83 -17.33
CA ALA A 492 10.21 -2.64 -16.46
C ALA A 492 8.97 -1.74 -16.68
N PRO A 493 8.72 -0.76 -15.78
CA PRO A 493 7.59 0.17 -15.90
C PRO A 493 7.58 1.02 -17.16
N ASP A 494 8.69 1.12 -17.88
CA ASP A 494 8.78 1.76 -19.19
C ASP A 494 8.09 0.97 -20.32
N ARG A 495 7.39 -0.12 -19.96
CA ARG A 495 6.59 -1.00 -20.83
C ARG A 495 7.41 -1.78 -21.85
N LYS A 496 8.68 -2.04 -21.56
CA LYS A 496 9.57 -2.76 -22.46
C LYS A 496 10.06 -4.08 -21.85
N MET A 497 10.20 -5.06 -22.73
CA MET A 497 10.97 -6.29 -22.47
C MET A 497 12.40 -6.06 -22.94
N THR A 498 13.36 -6.60 -22.19
CA THR A 498 14.78 -6.50 -22.53
C THR A 498 15.47 -7.84 -22.32
N ALA A 499 16.31 -8.25 -23.26
CA ALA A 499 17.24 -9.33 -23.10
C ALA A 499 18.68 -8.79 -23.14
N LEU A 500 19.45 -9.19 -22.13
CA LEU A 500 20.85 -8.82 -21.98
C LEU A 500 21.72 -10.08 -22.04
N GLU A 501 22.94 -9.96 -22.54
CA GLU A 501 23.95 -10.99 -22.39
C GLU A 501 24.36 -11.09 -20.91
N ALA A 502 24.15 -12.24 -20.29
CA ALA A 502 24.37 -12.42 -18.84
C ALA A 502 25.83 -12.15 -18.41
N ARG A 503 26.81 -12.36 -19.31
CA ARG A 503 28.23 -12.18 -19.03
C ARG A 503 28.66 -10.72 -18.99
N THR A 504 28.13 -9.87 -19.88
CA THR A 504 28.63 -8.51 -20.15
C THR A 504 27.60 -7.40 -19.89
N GLY A 505 26.31 -7.73 -19.73
CA GLY A 505 25.24 -6.74 -19.67
C GLY A 505 24.91 -6.11 -21.02
N ARG A 506 25.56 -6.53 -22.13
CA ARG A 506 25.27 -6.00 -23.47
C ARG A 506 23.81 -6.32 -23.85
N GLN A 507 23.08 -5.28 -24.26
CA GLN A 507 21.72 -5.46 -24.74
C GLN A 507 21.70 -6.25 -26.05
N ILE A 508 20.97 -7.37 -26.05
CA ILE A 508 20.76 -8.22 -27.23
C ILE A 508 19.58 -7.65 -28.01
N TRP A 509 18.44 -7.47 -27.32
CA TRP A 509 17.26 -6.83 -27.91
C TRP A 509 16.44 -6.13 -26.81
N ARG A 510 15.57 -5.20 -27.25
CA ARG A 510 14.62 -4.48 -26.41
C ARG A 510 13.41 -4.10 -27.23
N THR A 511 12.19 -4.37 -26.73
CA THR A 511 10.94 -4.05 -27.45
C THR A 511 9.86 -3.54 -26.51
N GLY A 512 9.01 -2.62 -27.00
CA GLY A 512 7.82 -2.12 -26.36
C GLY A 512 6.49 -2.57 -26.99
N ASP A 513 6.54 -3.54 -27.92
CA ASP A 513 5.37 -3.92 -28.74
C ASP A 513 4.23 -4.60 -27.94
N TYR A 514 4.48 -5.02 -26.71
CA TYR A 514 3.56 -5.88 -25.95
C TYR A 514 2.98 -5.21 -24.70
N VAL A 515 3.28 -3.95 -24.43
CA VAL A 515 2.78 -3.16 -23.28
C VAL A 515 2.92 -3.91 -21.95
N VAL A 516 4.03 -4.61 -21.77
CA VAL A 516 4.34 -5.40 -20.57
C VAL A 516 4.81 -4.51 -19.43
N ARG A 517 4.71 -5.01 -18.19
CA ARG A 517 5.18 -4.30 -17.01
C ARG A 517 5.49 -5.26 -15.87
N GLU A 518 6.67 -5.22 -15.33
CA GLU A 518 7.17 -5.76 -14.05
C GLU A 518 6.82 -7.23 -13.71
N SER A 519 6.11 -7.95 -14.57
CA SER A 519 5.71 -9.34 -14.35
C SER A 519 6.34 -10.25 -15.39
N ILE A 520 7.27 -11.09 -14.96
CA ILE A 520 7.98 -12.05 -15.79
C ILE A 520 8.05 -13.40 -15.08
N GLY A 521 8.14 -14.47 -15.81
CA GLY A 521 8.38 -15.83 -15.32
C GLY A 521 9.21 -16.64 -16.30
N LEU A 522 9.76 -17.75 -15.84
CA LEU A 522 10.55 -18.67 -16.67
C LEU A 522 9.91 -20.05 -16.62
N SER A 523 9.87 -20.75 -17.76
CA SER A 523 9.42 -22.14 -17.82
C SER A 523 10.39 -23.07 -17.07
N GLU A 524 9.87 -24.18 -16.53
CA GLU A 524 10.69 -25.17 -15.81
C GLU A 524 11.80 -25.74 -16.69
N ASP A 525 11.56 -25.91 -18.01
CA ASP A 525 12.55 -26.35 -19.01
C ASP A 525 13.50 -25.23 -19.48
N ARG A 526 13.23 -23.95 -19.10
CA ARG A 526 13.95 -22.76 -19.51
C ARG A 526 13.90 -22.43 -21.01
N GLU A 527 13.02 -23.05 -21.76
CA GLU A 527 12.87 -22.79 -23.21
C GLU A 527 11.93 -21.61 -23.49
N ARG A 528 11.15 -21.18 -22.49
CA ARG A 528 10.22 -20.04 -22.60
C ARG A 528 10.32 -19.12 -21.40
N PHE A 529 10.08 -17.83 -21.63
CA PHE A 529 9.72 -16.90 -20.56
C PHE A 529 8.32 -16.36 -20.80
N TYR A 530 7.64 -16.05 -19.71
CA TYR A 530 6.27 -15.58 -19.69
C TYR A 530 6.21 -14.14 -19.23
N VAL A 531 5.30 -13.35 -19.81
CA VAL A 531 5.03 -11.99 -19.37
C VAL A 531 3.53 -11.72 -19.33
N ARG A 532 3.13 -10.86 -18.42
CA ARG A 532 1.78 -10.30 -18.37
C ARG A 532 1.81 -8.87 -18.92
N ALA A 533 0.94 -8.58 -19.86
CA ALA A 533 0.72 -7.24 -20.37
C ALA A 533 -0.33 -6.49 -19.54
N MET A 534 -0.34 -5.16 -19.64
CA MET A 534 -1.29 -4.32 -18.91
C MET A 534 -2.72 -4.40 -19.45
N ASN A 535 -2.93 -5.03 -20.61
CA ASN A 535 -4.15 -4.99 -21.42
C ASN A 535 -4.73 -6.39 -21.70
N ASP A 536 -4.99 -7.17 -20.67
CA ASP A 536 -5.63 -8.49 -20.76
C ASP A 536 -4.77 -9.67 -21.24
N PHE A 537 -3.56 -9.43 -21.75
CA PHE A 537 -2.80 -10.49 -22.39
C PHE A 537 -1.74 -11.13 -21.50
N PHE A 538 -1.64 -12.44 -21.62
CA PHE A 538 -0.44 -13.21 -21.27
C PHE A 538 0.28 -13.62 -22.55
N TYR A 539 1.60 -13.59 -22.51
CA TYR A 539 2.46 -14.02 -23.62
C TYR A 539 3.52 -15.00 -23.14
N ALA A 540 3.91 -15.92 -24.04
CA ALA A 540 5.14 -16.69 -23.92
C ALA A 540 6.06 -16.38 -25.08
N PHE A 541 7.35 -16.27 -24.80
CA PHE A 541 8.41 -16.04 -25.76
C PHE A 541 9.49 -17.11 -25.63
N ALA A 542 10.12 -17.48 -26.74
CA ALA A 542 11.27 -18.37 -26.75
C ALA A 542 12.49 -17.67 -26.13
N THR A 543 13.30 -18.42 -25.37
CA THR A 543 14.50 -17.88 -24.71
C THR A 543 15.77 -17.92 -25.58
N ARG A 544 15.83 -18.80 -26.60
CA ARG A 544 17.03 -18.99 -27.41
C ARG A 544 17.28 -17.91 -28.46
N PRO A 545 16.27 -17.39 -29.19
CA PRO A 545 16.52 -16.41 -30.25
C PRO A 545 17.12 -15.11 -29.74
N ASP A 546 17.89 -14.42 -30.62
CA ASP A 546 18.45 -13.09 -30.37
C ASP A 546 17.49 -11.95 -30.80
N GLN A 547 16.22 -12.27 -30.89
CA GLN A 547 15.08 -11.36 -31.08
C GLN A 547 13.85 -11.91 -30.35
N PRO A 548 12.84 -11.10 -29.99
CA PRO A 548 11.65 -11.60 -29.30
C PRO A 548 10.83 -12.48 -30.26
N GLU A 549 10.82 -13.78 -29.99
CA GLU A 549 10.01 -14.76 -30.72
C GLU A 549 8.83 -15.21 -29.86
N LYS A 550 7.63 -14.79 -30.25
CA LYS A 550 6.40 -15.12 -29.56
C LYS A 550 5.95 -16.55 -29.84
N VAL A 551 5.77 -17.34 -28.79
CA VAL A 551 5.29 -18.73 -28.87
C VAL A 551 3.76 -18.77 -28.85
N TRP A 552 3.14 -18.05 -27.89
CA TRP A 552 1.70 -17.91 -27.80
C TRP A 552 1.28 -16.58 -27.17
N ALA A 553 0.02 -16.20 -27.37
CA ALA A 553 -0.64 -15.07 -26.74
C ALA A 553 -2.07 -15.45 -26.33
N THR A 554 -2.50 -15.06 -25.14
CA THR A 554 -3.82 -15.34 -24.63
C THR A 554 -4.46 -14.06 -24.07
N ASN A 555 -5.61 -13.66 -24.61
CA ASN A 555 -6.44 -12.63 -23.98
C ASN A 555 -7.26 -13.29 -22.86
N ALA A 556 -6.91 -12.99 -21.62
CA ALA A 556 -7.53 -13.59 -20.44
C ALA A 556 -8.60 -12.70 -19.79
N LYS A 557 -8.87 -11.51 -20.35
CA LYS A 557 -9.93 -10.56 -19.96
C LYS A 557 -9.90 -10.17 -18.48
N PHE A 558 -8.70 -9.93 -17.92
CA PHE A 558 -8.54 -9.52 -16.51
C PHE A 558 -8.61 -7.99 -16.32
N GLY A 559 -8.71 -7.23 -17.41
CA GLY A 559 -8.72 -5.77 -17.40
C GLY A 559 -7.32 -5.15 -17.33
N TYR A 560 -7.27 -3.88 -16.96
CA TYR A 560 -6.03 -3.17 -16.72
C TYR A 560 -5.36 -3.69 -15.44
N ASP A 561 -4.14 -4.20 -15.56
CA ASP A 561 -3.38 -4.74 -14.44
C ASP A 561 -1.93 -4.27 -14.48
N ILE A 562 -1.44 -3.73 -13.37
CA ILE A 562 -0.06 -3.27 -13.16
C ILE A 562 0.62 -3.94 -11.97
N ASN A 563 0.06 -5.06 -11.48
CA ASN A 563 0.65 -5.82 -10.38
C ASN A 563 2.07 -6.33 -10.75
N SER A 564 3.01 -6.20 -9.83
CA SER A 564 4.39 -6.68 -9.97
C SER A 564 4.60 -8.13 -9.51
N ALA A 565 3.53 -8.95 -9.46
CA ALA A 565 3.65 -10.38 -9.19
C ALA A 565 4.28 -11.12 -10.37
N MET A 566 5.13 -12.13 -10.08
CA MET A 566 5.78 -12.94 -11.10
C MET A 566 4.87 -14.08 -11.56
N LEU A 567 5.03 -14.49 -12.83
CA LEU A 567 4.39 -15.70 -13.36
C LEU A 567 5.21 -16.92 -12.95
N VAL A 568 4.54 -17.97 -12.46
CA VAL A 568 5.24 -19.18 -11.98
C VAL A 568 4.68 -20.41 -12.64
N GLU A 569 5.52 -21.14 -13.37
CA GLU A 569 5.17 -22.45 -13.93
C GLU A 569 5.47 -23.57 -12.94
N LYS A 570 4.56 -24.54 -12.89
CA LYS A 570 4.76 -25.80 -12.18
C LYS A 570 4.03 -26.94 -12.89
N GLU A 571 4.76 -27.99 -13.25
CA GLU A 571 4.21 -29.21 -13.89
C GLU A 571 3.30 -28.86 -15.09
N GLY A 572 3.76 -27.94 -15.95
CA GLY A 572 3.05 -27.52 -17.16
C GLY A 572 1.81 -26.64 -16.92
N VAL A 573 1.64 -26.08 -15.72
CA VAL A 573 0.64 -25.08 -15.39
C VAL A 573 1.29 -23.76 -15.01
N LEU A 574 0.91 -22.69 -15.69
CA LEU A 574 1.36 -21.33 -15.42
C LEU A 574 0.36 -20.63 -14.48
N PHE A 575 0.83 -20.14 -13.35
CA PHE A 575 0.02 -19.46 -12.35
C PHE A 575 0.35 -17.97 -12.28
N TYR A 576 -0.70 -17.16 -12.08
CA TYR A 576 -0.57 -15.71 -11.89
C TYR A 576 -1.69 -15.15 -11.03
N GLY A 577 -1.37 -14.24 -10.11
CA GLY A 577 -2.31 -13.49 -9.29
C GLY A 577 -2.39 -12.02 -9.71
N THR A 578 -3.60 -11.49 -9.89
CA THR A 578 -3.85 -10.13 -10.35
C THR A 578 -3.92 -9.11 -9.20
N LYS A 579 -3.93 -7.81 -9.55
CA LYS A 579 -4.07 -6.70 -8.59
C LYS A 579 -5.40 -6.71 -7.81
N ASN A 580 -6.43 -7.38 -8.33
CA ASN A 580 -7.77 -7.39 -7.76
C ASN A 580 -8.19 -8.78 -7.23
N GLY A 581 -7.23 -9.60 -6.83
CA GLY A 581 -7.47 -10.87 -6.15
C GLY A 581 -7.95 -12.02 -7.04
N LEU A 582 -7.78 -11.95 -8.37
CA LEU A 582 -8.09 -13.03 -9.29
C LEU A 582 -6.85 -13.88 -9.57
N LEU A 583 -6.94 -15.17 -9.27
CA LEU A 583 -5.90 -16.17 -9.54
C LEU A 583 -6.20 -16.88 -10.86
N PHE A 584 -5.20 -16.98 -11.72
CA PHE A 584 -5.21 -17.71 -12.99
C PHE A 584 -4.33 -18.95 -12.93
N ALA A 585 -4.80 -20.01 -13.59
CA ALA A 585 -4.00 -21.15 -14.03
C ALA A 585 -4.19 -21.35 -15.53
N LEU A 586 -3.07 -21.31 -16.27
CA LEU A 586 -3.05 -21.49 -17.71
C LEU A 586 -2.26 -22.76 -18.06
N ASP A 587 -2.56 -23.34 -19.20
CA ASP A 587 -1.69 -24.35 -19.81
C ASP A 587 -0.40 -23.67 -20.28
N ALA A 588 0.74 -24.06 -19.72
CA ALA A 588 2.02 -23.40 -19.98
C ALA A 588 2.50 -23.56 -21.43
N ARG A 589 2.05 -24.60 -22.15
CA ARG A 589 2.41 -24.88 -23.53
C ARG A 589 1.59 -24.09 -24.55
N THR A 590 0.29 -23.89 -24.27
CA THR A 590 -0.68 -23.32 -25.22
C THR A 590 -1.19 -21.95 -24.81
N GLY A 591 -1.03 -21.57 -23.54
CA GLY A 591 -1.61 -20.35 -22.96
C GLY A 591 -3.11 -20.46 -22.65
N ALA A 592 -3.76 -21.59 -22.89
CA ALA A 592 -5.19 -21.76 -22.63
C ALA A 592 -5.50 -21.65 -21.14
N VAL A 593 -6.51 -20.85 -20.76
CA VAL A 593 -6.97 -20.75 -19.36
C VAL A 593 -7.56 -22.08 -18.95
N ARG A 594 -6.99 -22.73 -17.94
CA ARG A 594 -7.50 -23.97 -17.35
C ARG A 594 -8.58 -23.70 -16.32
N TRP A 595 -8.32 -22.71 -15.45
CA TRP A 595 -9.26 -22.27 -14.43
C TRP A 595 -8.88 -20.89 -13.87
N GLN A 596 -9.84 -20.30 -13.18
CA GLN A 596 -9.70 -19.06 -12.45
C GLN A 596 -10.33 -19.19 -11.06
N HIS A 597 -9.87 -18.37 -10.11
CA HIS A 597 -10.50 -18.28 -8.79
C HIS A 597 -10.29 -16.89 -8.19
N LYS A 598 -11.37 -16.24 -7.77
CA LYS A 598 -11.33 -14.93 -7.11
C LYS A 598 -11.35 -15.12 -5.59
N LEU A 599 -10.26 -14.69 -4.93
CA LEU A 599 -10.13 -14.78 -3.48
C LEU A 599 -10.71 -13.56 -2.76
N GLY A 600 -10.54 -12.38 -3.33
CA GLY A 600 -10.89 -11.11 -2.71
C GLY A 600 -10.68 -9.94 -3.66
N THR A 601 -10.36 -8.80 -3.11
CA THR A 601 -10.02 -7.57 -3.85
C THR A 601 -8.57 -7.13 -3.65
N GLY A 602 -7.86 -7.75 -2.70
CA GLY A 602 -6.47 -7.42 -2.39
C GLY A 602 -5.52 -7.80 -3.53
N VAL A 603 -4.50 -6.97 -3.71
CA VAL A 603 -3.39 -7.24 -4.64
C VAL A 603 -2.72 -8.55 -4.25
N MET A 604 -2.64 -9.50 -5.18
CA MET A 604 -2.01 -10.79 -4.94
C MET A 604 -0.49 -10.68 -5.09
N ASN A 605 0.24 -11.32 -4.20
CA ASN A 605 1.68 -11.50 -4.34
C ASN A 605 2.01 -12.58 -5.37
N THR A 606 3.29 -12.73 -5.70
CA THR A 606 3.75 -13.89 -6.48
C THR A 606 3.29 -15.17 -5.79
N VAL A 607 2.65 -16.03 -6.53
CA VAL A 607 2.10 -17.28 -6.00
C VAL A 607 3.15 -18.38 -5.90
N VAL A 608 2.92 -19.39 -5.05
CA VAL A 608 3.85 -20.52 -4.86
C VAL A 608 3.13 -21.83 -5.17
N PRO A 609 3.21 -22.32 -6.40
CA PRO A 609 2.62 -23.61 -6.75
C PRO A 609 3.35 -24.75 -6.05
N LEU A 610 2.59 -25.67 -5.43
CA LEU A 610 3.10 -26.90 -4.85
C LEU A 610 3.16 -28.02 -5.91
N ASN A 611 2.21 -28.00 -6.83
CA ASN A 611 2.10 -28.89 -8.01
C ASN A 611 1.07 -28.28 -8.98
N ALA A 612 0.73 -28.98 -10.07
CA ALA A 612 -0.25 -28.55 -11.07
C ALA A 612 -1.67 -28.23 -10.52
N HIS A 613 -1.99 -28.71 -9.31
CA HIS A 613 -3.34 -28.64 -8.72
C HIS A 613 -3.43 -27.83 -7.43
N ARG A 614 -2.30 -27.48 -6.81
CA ARG A 614 -2.28 -26.77 -5.54
C ARG A 614 -1.33 -25.59 -5.59
N VAL A 615 -1.83 -24.43 -5.20
CA VAL A 615 -1.05 -23.19 -5.18
C VAL A 615 -1.29 -22.43 -3.88
N LEU A 616 -0.21 -22.02 -3.24
CA LEU A 616 -0.23 -21.17 -2.05
C LEU A 616 -0.21 -19.71 -2.51
N THR A 617 -1.09 -18.88 -1.91
CA THR A 617 -1.25 -17.47 -2.26
C THR A 617 -1.22 -16.59 -1.01
N THR A 618 -0.79 -15.35 -1.19
CA THR A 618 -0.93 -14.27 -0.21
C THR A 618 -1.39 -13.00 -0.90
N ASP A 619 -2.05 -12.12 -0.17
CA ASP A 619 -2.56 -10.86 -0.72
C ASP A 619 -2.50 -9.70 0.28
N PHE A 620 -2.82 -8.49 -0.20
CA PHE A 620 -2.85 -7.27 0.60
C PHE A 620 -4.00 -7.20 1.61
N ASP A 621 -5.02 -8.06 1.50
CA ASP A 621 -6.05 -8.25 2.53
C ASP A 621 -5.54 -9.08 3.73
N GLY A 622 -4.24 -9.42 3.75
CA GLY A 622 -3.63 -10.21 4.81
C GLY A 622 -4.01 -11.69 4.77
N ARG A 623 -4.46 -12.21 3.62
CA ARG A 623 -4.79 -13.63 3.45
C ARG A 623 -3.56 -14.44 3.13
N VAL A 624 -3.53 -15.63 3.73
CA VAL A 624 -2.68 -16.75 3.33
C VAL A 624 -3.62 -17.90 3.00
N ALA A 625 -3.61 -18.41 1.77
CA ALA A 625 -4.54 -19.44 1.35
C ALA A 625 -3.86 -20.52 0.50
N LEU A 626 -4.22 -21.77 0.72
CA LEU A 626 -3.90 -22.87 -0.19
C LEU A 626 -5.11 -23.18 -1.06
N ILE A 627 -5.00 -22.85 -2.34
CA ILE A 627 -6.02 -23.12 -3.35
C ILE A 627 -5.78 -24.50 -3.95
N GLU A 628 -6.83 -25.28 -4.09
CA GLU A 628 -6.81 -26.62 -4.66
C GLU A 628 -7.80 -26.71 -5.82
N ALA A 629 -7.31 -27.10 -6.99
CA ALA A 629 -8.15 -27.52 -8.13
C ALA A 629 -8.26 -29.04 -8.10
N ARG A 630 -9.45 -29.57 -7.81
CA ARG A 630 -9.70 -31.01 -7.80
C ARG A 630 -9.86 -31.51 -9.23
N PRO A 631 -9.34 -32.70 -9.57
CA PRO A 631 -9.55 -33.31 -10.88
C PRO A 631 -11.01 -33.50 -11.23
#